data_c87049c0741f7677f8abcc3091d9f952
#
_entry.id   c87049c0741f7677f8abcc3091d9f952
#
_cell.length_a   1.000
_cell.length_b   1.000
_cell.length_c   1.000
_cell.angle_alpha   90.00
_cell.angle_beta   90.00
_cell.angle_gamma   90.00
#
_symmetry.space_group_name_H-M   'P 1'
#
loop_
_entity.id
_entity.type
_entity.pdbx_description
1 polymer ?
#
loop_
_entity_poly.entity_id
_entity_poly.type
_entity_poly.pdbx_seq_one_letter_code
_entity_poly.pdbx_strand_id
1 'polypeptide(L)'
;MEKVKIGFVGAGARGPGLLGLLLEMDDVEVVGVCELYQDRLDAMVAACKKAHRKKPVATTDYRRLFDIKGIQAIITPSSWTSHVDICLDAMEAGLYVATEVGGAVNLDQCWRLVHTSEKTGKPCMLLENCCYGRDELAVLNMVKKGMFGELVHAEGGYRHDLREEVALGRENRHYRLANYSNRTGDVYPTHDLGPIAKCLNINRGNRMVSLVSMASKAVGINEWAKNHKGADYDIAARAFTLGDVVTTSIKCAHGETITLFHDTSLPRPYSRCNVIQGTKGIWSEDKHGVYFDGVSPKPHTWESMEDYYKRYDHPLWVKFMKEGVKGGHGGMDWLVLRAFVEAVAQGTQTPIDVYDAAAWMSITTLSEDSINLGSAPVAIPDFTSGKWFQREPPVRSAYSLDDWID
;
A
#
# COMPACT_ATOMS: atom_id res chain seq x y z
N MET A 1 -27.74 2.30 12.39
CA MET A 1 -26.84 3.32 11.80
C MET A 1 -27.16 3.43 10.32
N GLU A 2 -27.06 4.62 9.77
CA GLU A 2 -27.14 4.80 8.30
C GLU A 2 -25.92 4.13 7.64
N LYS A 3 -26.15 3.44 6.52
CA LYS A 3 -25.07 2.73 5.84
C LYS A 3 -24.17 3.72 5.09
N VAL A 4 -22.87 3.48 5.11
CA VAL A 4 -21.92 4.22 4.27
C VAL A 4 -22.14 3.84 2.80
N LYS A 5 -22.46 4.83 1.96
CA LYS A 5 -22.73 4.64 0.54
C LYS A 5 -21.46 4.84 -0.28
N ILE A 6 -21.02 3.78 -0.93
CA ILE A 6 -19.73 3.72 -1.64
C ILE A 6 -19.93 3.46 -3.12
N GLY A 7 -19.20 4.20 -3.96
CA GLY A 7 -18.94 3.89 -5.35
C GLY A 7 -17.63 3.12 -5.49
N PHE A 8 -17.60 2.11 -6.36
CA PHE A 8 -16.46 1.23 -6.54
C PHE A 8 -15.98 1.25 -7.99
N VAL A 9 -14.68 1.53 -8.23
CA VAL A 9 -14.11 1.77 -9.56
C VAL A 9 -12.95 0.83 -9.85
N GLY A 10 -13.15 -0.11 -10.75
CA GLY A 10 -12.14 -1.06 -11.21
C GLY A 10 -12.38 -2.49 -10.75
N ALA A 11 -12.33 -3.43 -11.71
CA ALA A 11 -12.50 -4.87 -11.51
C ALA A 11 -11.31 -5.67 -12.10
N GLY A 12 -10.10 -5.13 -11.95
CA GLY A 12 -8.86 -5.83 -12.25
C GLY A 12 -8.62 -7.01 -11.28
N ALA A 13 -7.38 -7.44 -11.12
CA ALA A 13 -7.03 -8.58 -10.27
C ALA A 13 -7.49 -8.40 -8.80
N ARG A 14 -7.34 -7.19 -8.23
CA ARG A 14 -7.68 -6.89 -6.83
C ARG A 14 -9.16 -6.56 -6.61
N GLY A 15 -9.78 -5.90 -7.58
CA GLY A 15 -11.14 -5.35 -7.45
C GLY A 15 -12.19 -6.34 -6.96
N PRO A 16 -12.34 -7.53 -7.55
CA PRO A 16 -13.35 -8.51 -7.13
C PRO A 16 -13.23 -8.94 -5.67
N GLY A 17 -12.01 -9.13 -5.17
CA GLY A 17 -11.76 -9.48 -3.77
C GLY A 17 -12.21 -8.37 -2.81
N LEU A 18 -11.80 -7.13 -3.06
CA LEU A 18 -12.17 -5.98 -2.22
C LEU A 18 -13.67 -5.69 -2.27
N LEU A 19 -14.29 -5.79 -3.46
CA LEU A 19 -15.74 -5.66 -3.59
C LEU A 19 -16.46 -6.72 -2.76
N GLY A 20 -16.00 -7.98 -2.81
CA GLY A 20 -16.54 -9.07 -2.01
C GLY A 20 -16.57 -8.74 -0.52
N LEU A 21 -15.46 -8.22 0.02
CA LEU A 21 -15.36 -7.81 1.44
C LEU A 21 -16.32 -6.67 1.80
N LEU A 22 -16.45 -5.65 0.94
CA LEU A 22 -17.42 -4.57 1.16
C LEU A 22 -18.85 -5.09 1.18
N LEU A 23 -19.17 -6.08 0.35
CA LEU A 23 -20.49 -6.70 0.31
C LEU A 23 -20.79 -7.54 1.55
N GLU A 24 -19.79 -7.98 2.31
CA GLU A 24 -19.96 -8.64 3.60
C GLU A 24 -20.24 -7.66 4.76
N MET A 25 -19.93 -6.36 4.60
CA MET A 25 -20.11 -5.36 5.64
C MET A 25 -21.57 -4.88 5.70
N ASP A 26 -22.23 -5.08 6.86
CA ASP A 26 -23.64 -4.72 7.04
C ASP A 26 -23.91 -3.22 7.06
N ASP A 27 -22.91 -2.44 7.44
CA ASP A 27 -22.93 -0.97 7.52
C ASP A 27 -22.48 -0.28 6.21
N VAL A 28 -22.26 -1.05 5.14
CA VAL A 28 -21.88 -0.56 3.81
C VAL A 28 -22.99 -0.83 2.79
N GLU A 29 -23.23 0.12 1.90
CA GLU A 29 -24.03 -0.01 0.70
C GLU A 29 -23.22 0.39 -0.53
N VAL A 30 -22.86 -0.58 -1.39
CA VAL A 30 -22.26 -0.29 -2.69
C VAL A 30 -23.36 0.20 -3.63
N VAL A 31 -23.39 1.52 -3.84
CA VAL A 31 -24.45 2.18 -4.63
C VAL A 31 -24.14 2.29 -6.11
N GLY A 32 -22.88 2.18 -6.49
CA GLY A 32 -22.43 2.24 -7.87
C GLY A 32 -21.15 1.46 -8.11
N VAL A 33 -21.02 0.90 -9.33
CA VAL A 33 -19.82 0.20 -9.80
C VAL A 33 -19.41 0.70 -11.18
N CYS A 34 -18.12 0.85 -11.41
CA CYS A 34 -17.57 1.31 -12.68
C CYS A 34 -16.41 0.42 -13.12
N GLU A 35 -16.41 0.05 -14.39
CA GLU A 35 -15.33 -0.70 -15.05
C GLU A 35 -15.40 -0.47 -16.56
N LEU A 36 -14.26 -0.31 -17.22
CA LEU A 36 -14.18 -0.06 -18.66
C LEU A 36 -14.57 -1.27 -19.49
N TYR A 37 -14.30 -2.48 -19.02
CA TYR A 37 -14.60 -3.73 -19.70
C TYR A 37 -15.97 -4.25 -19.27
N GLN A 38 -16.89 -4.39 -20.25
CA GLN A 38 -18.28 -4.78 -19.98
C GLN A 38 -18.39 -6.14 -19.27
N ASP A 39 -17.59 -7.14 -19.65
CA ASP A 39 -17.55 -8.45 -19.01
C ASP A 39 -17.20 -8.36 -17.51
N ARG A 40 -16.27 -7.52 -17.15
CA ARG A 40 -15.88 -7.28 -15.75
C ARG A 40 -16.95 -6.47 -15.00
N LEU A 41 -17.54 -5.47 -15.65
CA LEU A 41 -18.65 -4.70 -15.10
C LEU A 41 -19.85 -5.57 -14.76
N ASP A 42 -20.23 -6.46 -15.69
CA ASP A 42 -21.32 -7.42 -15.48
C ASP A 42 -21.03 -8.38 -14.33
N ALA A 43 -19.77 -8.81 -14.17
CA ALA A 43 -19.35 -9.64 -13.07
C ALA A 43 -19.49 -8.92 -11.70
N MET A 44 -19.17 -7.62 -11.62
CA MET A 44 -19.40 -6.83 -10.40
C MET A 44 -20.87 -6.73 -10.02
N VAL A 45 -21.75 -6.48 -11.01
CA VAL A 45 -23.21 -6.45 -10.78
C VAL A 45 -23.72 -7.82 -10.33
N ALA A 46 -23.22 -8.90 -10.93
CA ALA A 46 -23.56 -10.27 -10.54
C ALA A 46 -23.11 -10.60 -9.11
N ALA A 47 -21.92 -10.13 -8.71
CA ALA A 47 -21.41 -10.28 -7.33
C ALA A 47 -22.34 -9.59 -6.31
N CYS A 48 -22.77 -8.36 -6.57
CA CYS A 48 -23.74 -7.65 -5.73
C CYS A 48 -25.07 -8.43 -5.61
N LYS A 49 -25.59 -8.97 -6.71
CA LYS A 49 -26.80 -9.79 -6.71
C LYS A 49 -26.62 -11.09 -5.90
N LYS A 50 -25.47 -11.76 -6.07
CA LYS A 50 -25.16 -13.01 -5.34
C LYS A 50 -25.06 -12.75 -3.83
N ALA A 51 -24.55 -11.59 -3.43
CA ALA A 51 -24.50 -11.17 -2.03
C ALA A 51 -25.84 -10.63 -1.48
N HIS A 52 -26.95 -10.80 -2.23
CA HIS A 52 -28.28 -10.28 -1.85
C HIS A 52 -28.30 -8.77 -1.55
N ARG A 53 -27.43 -8.00 -2.18
CA ARG A 53 -27.39 -6.53 -2.07
C ARG A 53 -28.24 -5.89 -3.16
N LYS A 54 -28.62 -4.63 -2.94
CA LYS A 54 -29.33 -3.84 -3.96
C LYS A 54 -28.49 -3.78 -5.26
N LYS A 55 -29.16 -3.73 -6.40
CA LYS A 55 -28.49 -3.54 -7.69
C LYS A 55 -27.82 -2.17 -7.72
N PRO A 56 -26.49 -2.08 -7.90
CA PRO A 56 -25.80 -0.80 -8.01
C PRO A 56 -26.05 -0.14 -9.38
N VAL A 57 -25.83 1.16 -9.46
CA VAL A 57 -25.66 1.83 -10.75
C VAL A 57 -24.40 1.27 -11.41
N ALA A 58 -24.51 0.80 -12.65
CA ALA A 58 -23.38 0.22 -13.41
C ALA A 58 -23.03 1.17 -14.57
N THR A 59 -21.77 1.54 -14.70
CA THR A 59 -21.30 2.49 -15.72
C THR A 59 -19.86 2.21 -16.14
N THR A 60 -19.49 2.66 -17.35
CA THR A 60 -18.10 2.68 -17.83
C THR A 60 -17.41 4.04 -17.61
N ASP A 61 -18.14 5.04 -17.11
CA ASP A 61 -17.61 6.36 -16.76
C ASP A 61 -17.78 6.58 -15.25
N TYR A 62 -16.67 6.60 -14.52
CA TYR A 62 -16.67 6.72 -13.06
C TYR A 62 -17.24 8.06 -12.56
N ARG A 63 -17.21 9.12 -13.36
CA ARG A 63 -17.75 10.44 -12.99
C ARG A 63 -19.26 10.38 -12.74
N ARG A 64 -19.97 9.47 -13.43
CA ARG A 64 -21.40 9.24 -13.21
C ARG A 64 -21.73 8.69 -11.82
N LEU A 65 -20.75 8.12 -11.12
CA LEU A 65 -20.95 7.68 -9.75
C LEU A 65 -21.14 8.86 -8.80
N PHE A 66 -20.53 10.00 -9.10
CA PHE A 66 -20.57 11.19 -8.23
C PHE A 66 -21.96 11.80 -8.14
N ASP A 67 -22.81 11.58 -9.15
CA ASP A 67 -24.19 12.07 -9.21
C ASP A 67 -25.18 11.20 -8.42
N ILE A 68 -24.72 10.04 -7.88
CA ILE A 68 -25.61 9.14 -7.14
C ILE A 68 -26.01 9.79 -5.81
N LYS A 69 -27.32 9.96 -5.60
CA LYS A 69 -27.84 10.62 -4.40
C LYS A 69 -27.34 9.99 -3.11
N GLY A 70 -26.62 10.77 -2.32
CA GLY A 70 -26.14 10.40 -1.00
C GLY A 70 -24.91 9.51 -1.00
N ILE A 71 -24.18 9.37 -2.13
CA ILE A 71 -22.86 8.78 -2.16
C ILE A 71 -21.92 9.58 -1.24
N GLN A 72 -21.04 8.88 -0.52
CA GLN A 72 -20.14 9.48 0.46
C GLN A 72 -18.67 9.25 0.11
N ALA A 73 -18.38 8.15 -0.58
CA ALA A 73 -17.00 7.74 -0.84
C ALA A 73 -16.84 6.98 -2.15
N ILE A 74 -15.61 7.01 -2.68
CA ILE A 74 -15.15 6.19 -3.80
C ILE A 74 -14.00 5.29 -3.31
N ILE A 75 -14.00 4.02 -3.73
CA ILE A 75 -12.87 3.11 -3.61
C ILE A 75 -12.42 2.73 -5.02
N THR A 76 -11.12 2.91 -5.32
CA THR A 76 -10.59 2.67 -6.66
C THR A 76 -9.41 1.69 -6.68
N PRO A 77 -9.64 0.38 -6.93
CA PRO A 77 -8.62 -0.59 -7.33
C PRO A 77 -8.46 -0.69 -8.86
N SER A 78 -8.43 0.44 -9.55
CA SER A 78 -8.25 0.52 -11.00
C SER A 78 -6.77 0.29 -11.42
N SER A 79 -6.34 0.74 -12.59
CA SER A 79 -4.93 0.68 -12.98
C SER A 79 -4.13 1.82 -12.35
N TRP A 80 -2.84 1.64 -12.13
CA TRP A 80 -1.96 2.66 -11.53
C TRP A 80 -2.03 4.00 -12.23
N THR A 81 -2.16 4.01 -13.56
CA THR A 81 -2.24 5.24 -14.36
C THR A 81 -3.53 6.04 -14.17
N SER A 82 -4.58 5.43 -13.62
CA SER A 82 -5.88 6.08 -13.39
C SER A 82 -6.17 6.42 -11.93
N HIS A 83 -5.41 5.87 -10.98
CA HIS A 83 -5.64 6.07 -9.54
C HIS A 83 -5.74 7.55 -9.18
N VAL A 84 -4.74 8.34 -9.56
CA VAL A 84 -4.65 9.74 -9.13
C VAL A 84 -5.78 10.58 -9.71
N ASP A 85 -6.08 10.46 -11.00
CA ASP A 85 -7.16 11.25 -11.64
C ASP A 85 -8.53 10.94 -11.01
N ILE A 86 -8.82 9.66 -10.72
CA ILE A 86 -10.05 9.28 -10.02
C ILE A 86 -10.09 9.88 -8.61
N CYS A 87 -8.97 9.87 -7.90
CA CYS A 87 -8.90 10.45 -6.56
C CYS A 87 -9.13 11.96 -6.57
N LEU A 88 -8.53 12.68 -7.53
CA LEU A 88 -8.70 14.13 -7.67
C LEU A 88 -10.16 14.49 -7.95
N ASP A 89 -10.75 13.86 -8.96
CA ASP A 89 -12.13 14.10 -9.36
C ASP A 89 -13.13 13.77 -8.22
N ALA A 90 -12.89 12.70 -7.47
CA ALA A 90 -13.72 12.33 -6.32
C ALA A 90 -13.64 13.36 -5.18
N MET A 91 -12.42 13.82 -4.82
CA MET A 91 -12.24 14.85 -3.81
C MET A 91 -12.87 16.18 -4.23
N GLU A 92 -12.74 16.58 -5.51
CA GLU A 92 -13.38 17.80 -6.05
C GLU A 92 -14.91 17.68 -6.06
N ALA A 93 -15.46 16.47 -6.22
CA ALA A 93 -16.88 16.20 -6.05
C ALA A 93 -17.34 16.18 -4.58
N GLY A 94 -16.45 16.43 -3.63
CA GLY A 94 -16.76 16.48 -2.20
C GLY A 94 -16.84 15.11 -1.52
N LEU A 95 -16.27 14.05 -2.13
CA LEU A 95 -16.31 12.67 -1.64
C LEU A 95 -15.01 12.29 -0.94
N TYR A 96 -15.11 11.40 0.02
CA TYR A 96 -13.95 10.64 0.49
C TYR A 96 -13.45 9.72 -0.63
N VAL A 97 -12.15 9.48 -0.69
CA VAL A 97 -11.62 8.54 -1.67
C VAL A 97 -10.56 7.64 -1.05
N ALA A 98 -10.58 6.37 -1.45
CA ALA A 98 -9.49 5.43 -1.16
C ALA A 98 -8.99 4.81 -2.47
N THR A 99 -7.67 4.78 -2.60
CA THR A 99 -7.00 4.15 -3.75
C THR A 99 -6.25 2.91 -3.32
N GLU A 100 -6.30 1.86 -4.15
CA GLU A 100 -5.40 0.73 -4.02
C GLU A 100 -3.95 1.17 -4.24
N VAL A 101 -3.03 0.33 -3.79
CA VAL A 101 -1.60 0.58 -3.85
C VAL A 101 -1.06 0.60 -5.27
N GLY A 102 0.06 1.29 -5.45
CA GLY A 102 0.76 1.51 -6.71
C GLY A 102 1.55 2.80 -6.64
N GLY A 103 2.47 2.99 -7.55
CA GLY A 103 3.24 4.22 -7.63
C GLY A 103 2.50 5.33 -8.37
N ALA A 104 2.78 6.57 -8.02
CA ALA A 104 2.41 7.70 -8.86
C ALA A 104 3.20 7.65 -10.19
N VAL A 105 2.63 8.23 -11.23
CA VAL A 105 3.32 8.30 -12.53
C VAL A 105 4.44 9.34 -12.49
N ASN A 106 4.27 10.42 -11.73
CA ASN A 106 5.23 11.50 -11.55
C ASN A 106 4.99 12.26 -10.22
N LEU A 107 5.91 13.14 -9.87
CA LEU A 107 5.81 13.95 -8.64
C LEU A 107 4.66 14.97 -8.69
N ASP A 108 4.29 15.47 -9.87
CA ASP A 108 3.15 16.37 -10.01
C ASP A 108 1.85 15.72 -9.50
N GLN A 109 1.64 14.45 -9.80
CA GLN A 109 0.51 13.69 -9.27
C GLN A 109 0.50 13.63 -7.73
N CYS A 110 1.65 13.44 -7.11
CA CYS A 110 1.76 13.44 -5.64
C CYS A 110 1.35 14.80 -5.06
N TRP A 111 1.85 15.90 -5.63
CA TRP A 111 1.48 17.25 -5.21
C TRP A 111 0.02 17.57 -5.45
N ARG A 112 -0.53 17.19 -6.59
CA ARG A 112 -1.95 17.39 -6.91
C ARG A 112 -2.86 16.67 -5.92
N LEU A 113 -2.54 15.44 -5.50
CA LEU A 113 -3.29 14.74 -4.44
C LEU A 113 -3.33 15.55 -3.15
N VAL A 114 -2.17 16.02 -2.69
CA VAL A 114 -2.06 16.81 -1.46
C VAL A 114 -2.85 18.11 -1.58
N HIS A 115 -2.58 18.91 -2.63
CA HIS A 115 -3.23 20.19 -2.82
C HIS A 115 -4.76 20.07 -2.97
N THR A 116 -5.24 19.02 -3.66
CA THR A 116 -6.69 18.81 -3.81
C THR A 116 -7.33 18.41 -2.49
N SER A 117 -6.68 17.52 -1.73
CA SER A 117 -7.17 17.15 -0.40
C SER A 117 -7.22 18.34 0.56
N GLU A 118 -6.16 19.16 0.59
CA GLU A 118 -6.13 20.39 1.39
C GLU A 118 -7.19 21.43 0.96
N LYS A 119 -7.33 21.63 -0.36
CA LYS A 119 -8.31 22.57 -0.93
C LYS A 119 -9.75 22.18 -0.63
N THR A 120 -10.06 20.91 -0.75
CA THR A 120 -11.44 20.39 -0.60
C THR A 120 -11.78 19.99 0.83
N GLY A 121 -10.76 19.79 1.68
CA GLY A 121 -10.92 19.20 3.01
C GLY A 121 -11.34 17.73 2.98
N LYS A 122 -11.22 17.04 1.82
CA LYS A 122 -11.62 15.63 1.67
C LYS A 122 -10.43 14.71 1.80
N PRO A 123 -10.52 13.69 2.67
CA PRO A 123 -9.47 12.69 2.83
C PRO A 123 -9.27 11.83 1.59
N CYS A 124 -8.01 11.54 1.29
CA CYS A 124 -7.59 10.53 0.32
C CYS A 124 -6.76 9.48 1.06
N MET A 125 -7.26 8.25 1.15
CA MET A 125 -6.58 7.15 1.82
C MET A 125 -5.86 6.26 0.82
N LEU A 126 -4.61 5.90 1.12
CA LEU A 126 -3.96 4.78 0.45
C LEU A 126 -4.34 3.48 1.18
N LEU A 127 -4.88 2.51 0.45
CA LEU A 127 -5.28 1.20 1.01
C LEU A 127 -4.07 0.27 1.20
N GLU A 128 -3.05 0.76 1.90
CA GLU A 128 -1.87 -0.03 2.21
C GLU A 128 -2.18 -1.04 3.32
N ASN A 129 -2.62 -2.21 2.89
CA ASN A 129 -3.06 -3.30 3.77
C ASN A 129 -1.93 -3.87 4.64
N CYS A 130 -0.67 -3.81 4.19
CA CYS A 130 0.47 -4.31 4.96
C CYS A 130 0.69 -3.55 6.27
N CYS A 131 0.25 -2.28 6.37
CA CYS A 131 0.22 -1.56 7.65
C CYS A 131 -0.68 -2.22 8.70
N TYR A 132 -1.59 -3.10 8.27
CA TYR A 132 -2.53 -3.83 9.13
C TYR A 132 -2.17 -5.30 9.34
N GLY A 133 -0.97 -5.73 8.90
CA GLY A 133 -0.45 -7.05 9.18
C GLY A 133 -0.25 -7.28 10.68
N ARG A 134 -0.42 -8.54 11.13
CA ARG A 134 -0.29 -8.85 12.55
C ARG A 134 1.10 -8.57 13.07
N ASP A 135 2.12 -9.02 12.34
CA ASP A 135 3.52 -8.80 12.71
C ASP A 135 3.85 -7.32 12.73
N GLU A 136 3.46 -6.59 11.67
CA GLU A 136 3.72 -5.18 11.52
C GLU A 136 3.07 -4.36 12.63
N LEU A 137 1.82 -4.66 12.99
CA LEU A 137 1.13 -3.98 14.09
C LEU A 137 1.69 -4.36 15.46
N ALA A 138 2.08 -5.61 15.68
CA ALA A 138 2.75 -6.03 16.92
C ALA A 138 4.11 -5.33 17.07
N VAL A 139 4.88 -5.24 15.98
CA VAL A 139 6.16 -4.50 15.94
C VAL A 139 5.94 -3.02 16.20
N LEU A 140 4.95 -2.39 15.55
CA LEU A 140 4.58 -0.99 15.79
C LEU A 140 4.23 -0.76 17.28
N ASN A 141 3.48 -1.67 17.89
CA ASN A 141 3.18 -1.61 19.32
C ASN A 141 4.43 -1.74 20.20
N MET A 142 5.36 -2.64 19.82
CA MET A 142 6.65 -2.78 20.53
C MET A 142 7.54 -1.52 20.36
N VAL A 143 7.55 -0.91 19.17
CA VAL A 143 8.26 0.36 18.93
C VAL A 143 7.69 1.46 19.83
N LYS A 144 6.36 1.62 19.87
CA LYS A 144 5.70 2.63 20.73
C LYS A 144 5.91 2.39 22.22
N LYS A 145 6.17 1.16 22.63
CA LYS A 145 6.55 0.78 24.01
C LYS A 145 8.06 0.92 24.27
N GLY A 146 8.83 1.40 23.30
CA GLY A 146 10.27 1.65 23.47
C GLY A 146 11.15 0.42 23.51
N MET A 147 10.64 -0.76 23.09
CA MET A 147 11.38 -2.02 23.13
C MET A 147 12.66 -2.00 22.28
N PHE A 148 12.61 -1.35 21.13
CA PHE A 148 13.76 -1.24 20.22
C PHE A 148 14.77 -0.15 20.61
N GLY A 149 14.45 0.71 21.61
CA GLY A 149 15.22 1.89 21.90
C GLY A 149 15.10 2.95 20.80
N GLU A 150 16.19 3.64 20.48
CA GLU A 150 16.25 4.58 19.36
C GLU A 150 16.36 3.79 18.05
N LEU A 151 15.46 4.04 17.12
CA LEU A 151 15.48 3.37 15.83
C LEU A 151 16.61 3.94 14.95
N VAL A 152 17.33 3.07 14.27
CA VAL A 152 18.53 3.43 13.49
C VAL A 152 18.41 3.05 12.04
N HIS A 153 17.83 1.87 11.77
CA HIS A 153 17.75 1.29 10.44
C HIS A 153 16.48 0.47 10.25
N ALA A 154 15.96 0.49 9.04
CA ALA A 154 14.88 -0.40 8.60
C ALA A 154 15.16 -0.94 7.20
N GLU A 155 14.68 -2.14 6.95
CA GLU A 155 14.68 -2.75 5.62
C GLU A 155 13.28 -3.20 5.25
N GLY A 156 12.99 -3.23 3.95
CA GLY A 156 11.77 -3.78 3.41
C GLY A 156 11.88 -4.07 1.93
N GLY A 157 10.92 -4.81 1.37
CA GLY A 157 10.94 -5.09 -0.06
C GLY A 157 9.68 -5.75 -0.58
N TYR A 158 9.33 -5.42 -1.80
CA TYR A 158 8.33 -6.18 -2.54
C TYR A 158 9.04 -7.29 -3.33
N ARG A 159 9.21 -8.42 -2.67
CA ARG A 159 9.90 -9.60 -3.19
C ARG A 159 8.86 -10.67 -3.56
N HIS A 160 8.48 -10.73 -4.83
CA HIS A 160 7.37 -11.55 -5.31
C HIS A 160 7.63 -12.03 -6.75
N ASP A 161 7.58 -13.31 -7.01
CA ASP A 161 7.71 -13.82 -8.39
C ASP A 161 6.47 -13.48 -9.21
N LEU A 162 6.57 -12.43 -10.03
CA LEU A 162 5.50 -11.94 -10.90
C LEU A 162 5.80 -12.14 -12.40
N ARG A 163 6.78 -12.99 -12.74
CA ARG A 163 7.21 -13.21 -14.12
C ARG A 163 6.05 -13.63 -15.01
N GLU A 164 5.22 -14.56 -14.55
CA GLU A 164 4.03 -15.02 -15.29
C GLU A 164 3.00 -13.91 -15.46
N GLU A 165 2.66 -13.20 -14.39
CA GLU A 165 1.68 -12.10 -14.42
C GLU A 165 2.09 -11.01 -15.42
N VAL A 166 3.38 -10.64 -15.41
CA VAL A 166 3.91 -9.62 -16.33
C VAL A 166 3.97 -10.13 -17.75
N ALA A 167 4.47 -11.35 -17.98
CA ALA A 167 4.58 -11.93 -19.30
C ALA A 167 3.22 -12.13 -19.98
N LEU A 168 2.19 -12.49 -19.23
CA LEU A 168 0.79 -12.65 -19.70
C LEU A 168 -0.04 -11.37 -19.56
N GLY A 169 0.60 -10.22 -19.41
CA GLY A 169 -0.09 -8.95 -19.15
C GLY A 169 -1.07 -8.52 -20.25
N ARG A 170 -0.83 -8.88 -21.52
CA ARG A 170 -1.77 -8.63 -22.64
C ARG A 170 -3.00 -9.50 -22.52
N GLU A 171 -2.82 -10.80 -22.34
CA GLU A 171 -3.89 -11.80 -22.25
C GLU A 171 -4.80 -11.51 -21.07
N ASN A 172 -4.20 -11.09 -19.96
CA ASN A 172 -4.92 -10.77 -18.72
C ASN A 172 -5.41 -9.32 -18.65
N ARG A 173 -5.13 -8.50 -19.67
CA ARG A 173 -5.43 -7.04 -19.67
C ARG A 173 -4.88 -6.36 -18.41
N HIS A 174 -3.60 -6.66 -18.08
CA HIS A 174 -2.95 -6.18 -16.86
C HIS A 174 -1.91 -5.10 -17.17
N TYR A 175 -1.91 -4.03 -16.41
CA TYR A 175 -1.08 -2.83 -16.61
C TYR A 175 0.41 -3.03 -16.30
N ARG A 176 0.80 -4.08 -15.57
CA ARG A 176 2.21 -4.30 -15.17
C ARG A 176 3.16 -4.44 -16.36
N LEU A 177 2.76 -5.12 -17.42
CA LEU A 177 3.61 -5.28 -18.62
C LEU A 177 4.08 -3.93 -19.17
N ALA A 178 3.18 -2.94 -19.27
CA ALA A 178 3.55 -1.60 -19.76
C ALA A 178 4.50 -0.88 -18.78
N ASN A 179 4.27 -0.98 -17.48
CA ASN A 179 5.14 -0.40 -16.46
C ASN A 179 6.54 -1.00 -16.49
N TYR A 180 6.67 -2.33 -16.53
CA TYR A 180 7.96 -3.02 -16.58
C TYR A 180 8.74 -2.75 -17.88
N SER A 181 8.02 -2.52 -18.97
CA SER A 181 8.66 -2.19 -20.28
C SER A 181 9.16 -0.75 -20.34
N ASN A 182 8.62 0.19 -19.56
CA ASN A 182 8.85 1.62 -19.75
C ASN A 182 9.37 2.37 -18.52
N ARG A 183 9.41 1.75 -17.34
CA ARG A 183 9.90 2.36 -16.10
C ARG A 183 11.19 1.69 -15.64
N THR A 184 11.99 2.38 -14.81
CA THR A 184 13.31 1.91 -14.38
C THR A 184 13.44 1.74 -12.87
N GLY A 185 12.57 2.37 -12.08
CA GLY A 185 12.67 2.43 -10.63
C GLY A 185 11.82 1.39 -9.90
N ASP A 186 11.73 1.55 -8.58
CA ASP A 186 10.84 0.77 -7.74
C ASP A 186 9.37 1.14 -8.03
N VAL A 187 8.67 0.29 -8.76
CA VAL A 187 7.28 0.56 -9.17
C VAL A 187 6.23 0.17 -8.11
N TYR A 188 6.66 -0.38 -6.97
CA TYR A 188 5.73 -0.87 -5.94
C TYR A 188 6.26 -0.73 -4.50
N PRO A 189 6.69 0.46 -4.06
CA PRO A 189 7.41 0.63 -2.79
C PRO A 189 6.53 0.60 -1.54
N THR A 190 5.21 0.63 -1.64
CA THR A 190 4.35 0.99 -0.50
C THR A 190 4.13 -0.14 0.49
N HIS A 191 4.17 -1.42 0.03
CA HIS A 191 3.91 -2.59 0.89
C HIS A 191 4.96 -2.78 2.00
N ASP A 192 6.18 -2.42 1.72
CA ASP A 192 7.30 -2.48 2.64
C ASP A 192 7.49 -1.13 3.35
N LEU A 193 7.46 -0.03 2.61
CA LEU A 193 7.67 1.30 3.17
C LEU A 193 6.56 1.73 4.14
N GLY A 194 5.30 1.35 3.90
CA GLY A 194 4.17 1.77 4.74
C GLY A 194 4.34 1.39 6.21
N PRO A 195 4.52 0.12 6.56
CA PRO A 195 4.78 -0.31 7.94
C PRO A 195 6.02 0.33 8.54
N ILE A 196 7.12 0.42 7.78
CA ILE A 196 8.36 1.08 8.20
C ILE A 196 8.12 2.56 8.52
N ALA A 197 7.40 3.26 7.65
CA ALA A 197 7.10 4.69 7.82
C ALA A 197 6.29 4.95 9.09
N LYS A 198 5.36 4.04 9.46
CA LYS A 198 4.62 4.14 10.73
C LYS A 198 5.54 3.92 11.94
N CYS A 199 6.46 2.97 11.88
CA CYS A 199 7.45 2.76 12.95
C CYS A 199 8.39 3.96 13.13
N LEU A 200 8.81 4.59 12.04
CA LEU A 200 9.73 5.74 12.04
C LEU A 200 9.02 7.10 12.16
N ASN A 201 7.71 7.12 12.38
CA ASN A 201 6.88 8.34 12.48
C ASN A 201 7.05 9.29 11.27
N ILE A 202 7.21 8.74 10.06
CA ILE A 202 7.31 9.54 8.83
C ILE A 202 6.03 10.39 8.67
N ASN A 203 6.21 11.66 8.33
CA ASN A 203 5.19 12.71 8.31
C ASN A 203 4.58 13.06 9.68
N ARG A 204 5.11 12.52 10.79
CA ARG A 204 4.61 12.70 12.18
C ARG A 204 5.75 12.86 13.17
N GLY A 205 6.59 13.85 12.96
CA GLY A 205 7.81 14.11 13.73
C GLY A 205 9.09 13.74 12.98
N ASN A 206 9.00 13.00 11.88
CA ASN A 206 10.13 12.61 11.03
C ASN A 206 9.74 12.70 9.54
N ARG A 207 10.69 12.67 8.62
CA ARG A 207 10.45 12.61 7.19
C ARG A 207 11.61 11.95 6.43
N MET A 208 11.33 11.41 5.26
CA MET A 208 12.35 11.02 4.30
C MET A 208 12.95 12.27 3.64
N VAL A 209 14.25 12.32 3.46
CA VAL A 209 14.98 13.53 3.00
C VAL A 209 15.60 13.34 1.62
N SER A 210 16.23 12.21 1.40
CA SER A 210 16.89 11.89 0.13
C SER A 210 16.97 10.38 -0.08
N LEU A 211 17.13 9.97 -1.33
CA LEU A 211 17.36 8.57 -1.68
C LEU A 211 18.43 8.41 -2.77
N VAL A 212 18.97 7.18 -2.84
CA VAL A 212 19.80 6.66 -3.92
C VAL A 212 19.22 5.33 -4.37
N SER A 213 19.10 5.12 -5.67
CA SER A 213 18.61 3.85 -6.22
C SER A 213 19.53 3.28 -7.28
N MET A 214 19.59 1.95 -7.33
CA MET A 214 20.36 1.21 -8.33
C MET A 214 19.50 0.06 -8.86
N ALA A 215 19.54 -0.14 -10.17
CA ALA A 215 18.84 -1.23 -10.85
C ALA A 215 19.84 -2.24 -11.43
N SER A 216 19.48 -3.53 -11.33
CA SER A 216 20.19 -4.60 -12.01
C SER A 216 19.86 -4.64 -13.52
N LYS A 217 20.48 -5.55 -14.28
CA LYS A 217 20.00 -5.91 -15.62
C LYS A 217 18.60 -6.53 -15.58
N ALA A 218 17.88 -6.50 -16.71
CA ALA A 218 16.53 -7.08 -16.89
C ALA A 218 16.60 -8.29 -17.83
N VAL A 219 16.41 -9.50 -17.31
CA VAL A 219 16.46 -10.76 -18.10
C VAL A 219 15.45 -11.80 -17.61
N GLY A 220 14.95 -11.70 -16.38
CA GLY A 220 14.17 -12.78 -15.73
C GLY A 220 12.84 -13.04 -16.42
N ILE A 221 12.10 -12.00 -16.85
CA ILE A 221 10.82 -12.15 -17.57
C ILE A 221 11.05 -12.79 -18.95
N ASN A 222 12.11 -12.38 -19.66
CA ASN A 222 12.46 -12.94 -20.96
C ASN A 222 12.75 -14.45 -20.86
N GLU A 223 13.54 -14.83 -19.89
CA GLU A 223 13.90 -16.23 -19.66
C GLU A 223 12.66 -17.07 -19.30
N TRP A 224 11.78 -16.53 -18.43
CA TRP A 224 10.51 -17.18 -18.12
C TRP A 224 9.66 -17.38 -19.39
N ALA A 225 9.49 -16.32 -20.18
CA ALA A 225 8.70 -16.33 -21.40
C ALA A 225 9.24 -17.36 -22.41
N LYS A 226 10.54 -17.38 -22.63
CA LYS A 226 11.22 -18.33 -23.52
C LYS A 226 10.98 -19.80 -23.08
N ASN A 227 11.10 -20.07 -21.79
CA ASN A 227 11.00 -21.42 -21.24
C ASN A 227 9.54 -21.94 -21.18
N HIS A 228 8.52 -21.05 -21.04
CA HIS A 228 7.14 -21.44 -20.86
C HIS A 228 6.25 -21.22 -22.09
N LYS A 229 6.64 -20.31 -22.99
CA LYS A 229 5.86 -19.94 -24.18
C LYS A 229 6.62 -20.19 -25.50
N GLY A 230 7.93 -20.40 -25.43
CA GLY A 230 8.81 -20.58 -26.57
C GLY A 230 9.55 -19.30 -26.98
N ALA A 231 10.61 -19.49 -27.76
CA ALA A 231 11.49 -18.39 -28.18
C ALA A 231 10.80 -17.39 -29.12
N ASP A 232 9.76 -17.82 -29.83
CA ASP A 232 8.99 -16.99 -30.79
C ASP A 232 7.91 -16.14 -30.07
N TYR A 233 7.68 -16.33 -28.78
CA TYR A 233 6.77 -15.47 -28.02
C TYR A 233 7.39 -14.09 -27.86
N ASP A 234 6.68 -13.02 -28.22
CA ASP A 234 7.22 -11.68 -28.33
C ASP A 234 7.88 -11.15 -27.04
N ILE A 235 7.37 -11.59 -25.87
CA ILE A 235 7.95 -11.24 -24.56
C ILE A 235 9.34 -11.87 -24.38
N ALA A 236 9.63 -13.00 -25.00
CA ALA A 236 10.96 -13.66 -24.90
C ALA A 236 12.12 -12.79 -25.42
N ALA A 237 11.83 -11.91 -26.39
CA ALA A 237 12.82 -11.00 -26.99
C ALA A 237 12.54 -9.51 -26.69
N ARG A 238 11.53 -9.19 -25.87
CA ARG A 238 11.16 -7.81 -25.53
C ARG A 238 12.24 -7.15 -24.68
N ALA A 239 12.58 -5.90 -24.99
CA ALA A 239 13.37 -5.09 -24.08
C ALA A 239 12.53 -4.64 -22.89
N PHE A 240 13.02 -4.89 -21.68
CA PHE A 240 12.48 -4.36 -20.43
C PHE A 240 13.45 -3.31 -19.88
N THR A 241 12.91 -2.18 -19.43
CA THR A 241 13.70 -1.11 -18.81
C THR A 241 13.79 -1.27 -17.29
N LEU A 242 12.79 -1.93 -16.68
CA LEU A 242 12.82 -2.22 -15.25
C LEU A 242 13.84 -3.33 -14.97
N GLY A 243 14.85 -3.04 -14.17
CA GLY A 243 15.81 -4.05 -13.71
C GLY A 243 15.13 -5.16 -12.92
N ASP A 244 15.67 -6.38 -12.98
CA ASP A 244 15.09 -7.52 -12.24
C ASP A 244 15.07 -7.28 -10.73
N VAL A 245 16.06 -6.53 -10.22
CA VAL A 245 16.12 -6.05 -8.84
C VAL A 245 16.44 -4.55 -8.83
N VAL A 246 15.65 -3.79 -8.08
CA VAL A 246 15.94 -2.38 -7.76
C VAL A 246 16.17 -2.28 -6.26
N THR A 247 17.28 -1.65 -5.86
CA THR A 247 17.61 -1.37 -4.46
C THR A 247 17.60 0.14 -4.23
N THR A 248 16.87 0.61 -3.23
CA THR A 248 16.73 2.02 -2.89
C THR A 248 17.13 2.25 -1.43
N SER A 249 18.10 3.12 -1.19
CA SER A 249 18.49 3.56 0.17
C SER A 249 17.97 4.96 0.42
N ILE A 250 17.26 5.16 1.52
CA ILE A 250 16.61 6.41 1.92
C ILE A 250 17.25 6.91 3.21
N LYS A 251 17.47 8.23 3.31
CA LYS A 251 17.89 8.93 4.52
C LYS A 251 16.73 9.68 5.12
N CYS A 252 16.51 9.54 6.44
CA CYS A 252 15.49 10.25 7.19
C CYS A 252 16.08 11.48 7.94
N ALA A 253 15.21 12.38 8.38
CA ALA A 253 15.59 13.66 8.97
C ALA A 253 16.36 13.53 10.30
N HIS A 254 16.02 12.53 11.12
CA HIS A 254 16.72 12.29 12.39
C HIS A 254 17.94 11.37 12.24
N GLY A 255 18.25 10.95 11.04
CA GLY A 255 19.46 10.17 10.75
C GLY A 255 19.25 8.70 10.47
N GLU A 256 18.05 8.17 10.65
CA GLU A 256 17.71 6.80 10.32
C GLU A 256 17.85 6.55 8.81
N THR A 257 18.08 5.32 8.46
CA THR A 257 18.14 4.86 7.07
C THR A 257 17.11 3.77 6.81
N ILE A 258 16.59 3.74 5.56
CA ILE A 258 15.71 2.69 5.08
C ILE A 258 16.33 2.10 3.81
N THR A 259 16.34 0.78 3.69
CA THR A 259 16.70 0.09 2.44
C THR A 259 15.49 -0.67 1.91
N LEU A 260 15.11 -0.37 0.67
CA LEU A 260 13.99 -1.03 -0.02
C LEU A 260 14.50 -1.90 -1.16
N PHE A 261 13.78 -3.02 -1.40
CA PHE A 261 14.08 -3.94 -2.49
C PHE A 261 12.82 -4.21 -3.33
N HIS A 262 12.85 -3.87 -4.60
CA HIS A 262 11.87 -4.32 -5.57
C HIS A 262 12.47 -5.49 -6.37
N ASP A 263 11.97 -6.71 -6.15
CA ASP A 263 12.49 -7.95 -6.74
C ASP A 263 11.31 -8.83 -7.16
N THR A 264 10.86 -8.66 -8.40
CA THR A 264 9.61 -9.27 -8.88
C THR A 264 9.76 -10.01 -10.21
N SER A 265 10.96 -10.04 -10.77
CA SER A 265 11.25 -10.62 -12.09
C SER A 265 12.18 -11.85 -12.02
N LEU A 266 12.45 -12.37 -10.83
CA LEU A 266 13.27 -13.54 -10.59
C LEU A 266 12.51 -14.61 -9.77
N PRO A 267 12.91 -15.92 -9.86
CA PRO A 267 12.25 -16.99 -9.13
C PRO A 267 12.53 -16.87 -7.63
N ARG A 268 11.48 -16.76 -6.86
CA ARG A 268 11.57 -16.66 -5.40
C ARG A 268 10.23 -16.91 -4.69
N PRO A 269 10.21 -17.30 -3.41
CA PRO A 269 9.03 -17.19 -2.57
C PRO A 269 8.71 -15.73 -2.26
N TYR A 270 7.45 -15.45 -1.90
CA TYR A 270 7.01 -14.12 -1.45
C TYR A 270 7.66 -13.75 -0.11
N SER A 271 8.10 -12.50 0.00
CA SER A 271 8.57 -11.89 1.24
C SER A 271 8.55 -10.37 1.12
N ARG A 272 8.21 -9.67 2.19
CA ARG A 272 8.44 -8.23 2.31
C ARG A 272 9.77 -7.92 3.00
N CYS A 273 10.44 -8.94 3.52
CA CYS A 273 11.74 -8.88 4.19
C CYS A 273 11.88 -7.72 5.20
N ASN A 274 10.77 -7.35 5.85
CA ASN A 274 10.78 -6.24 6.79
C ASN A 274 11.74 -6.47 7.95
N VAL A 275 12.55 -5.44 8.24
CA VAL A 275 13.44 -5.37 9.40
C VAL A 275 13.26 -4.03 10.09
N ILE A 276 13.12 -4.03 11.41
CA ILE A 276 13.18 -2.84 12.25
C ILE A 276 14.33 -3.04 13.25
N GLN A 277 15.29 -2.14 13.25
CA GLN A 277 16.47 -2.20 14.10
C GLN A 277 16.69 -0.90 14.84
N GLY A 278 16.91 -1.03 16.14
CA GLY A 278 17.25 0.07 17.02
C GLY A 278 18.37 -0.27 18.00
N THR A 279 18.65 0.62 18.93
CA THR A 279 19.77 0.49 19.87
C THR A 279 19.59 -0.63 20.89
N LYS A 280 18.38 -1.17 21.05
CA LYS A 280 18.09 -2.24 22.03
C LYS A 280 17.59 -3.54 21.42
N GLY A 281 17.31 -3.58 20.11
CA GLY A 281 16.80 -4.80 19.51
C GLY A 281 16.59 -4.72 18.01
N ILE A 282 16.23 -5.88 17.45
CA ILE A 282 15.94 -6.05 16.05
C ILE A 282 14.75 -7.01 15.88
N TRP A 283 13.91 -6.75 14.91
CA TRP A 283 12.91 -7.68 14.36
C TRP A 283 13.21 -7.97 12.90
N SER A 284 12.94 -9.18 12.46
CA SER A 284 13.03 -9.60 11.06
C SER A 284 11.84 -10.49 10.68
N GLU A 285 11.10 -10.08 9.65
CA GLU A 285 9.98 -10.84 9.08
C GLU A 285 10.44 -12.21 8.56
N ASP A 286 11.49 -12.25 7.74
CA ASP A 286 12.01 -13.50 7.16
C ASP A 286 12.51 -14.51 8.20
N LYS A 287 12.88 -14.06 9.39
CA LYS A 287 13.23 -14.92 10.52
C LYS A 287 12.07 -15.26 11.41
N HIS A 288 10.91 -14.58 11.19
CA HIS A 288 9.77 -14.60 12.11
C HIS A 288 10.26 -14.46 13.56
N GLY A 289 11.14 -13.49 13.77
CA GLY A 289 11.92 -13.43 15.00
C GLY A 289 12.36 -12.05 15.43
N VAL A 290 12.67 -11.97 16.72
CA VAL A 290 13.20 -10.78 17.38
C VAL A 290 14.48 -11.13 18.16
N TYR A 291 15.27 -10.10 18.47
CA TYR A 291 16.33 -10.16 19.46
C TYR A 291 16.38 -8.83 20.22
N PHE A 292 16.40 -8.90 21.54
CA PHE A 292 16.50 -7.72 22.41
C PHE A 292 17.68 -7.84 23.37
N ASP A 293 18.58 -6.88 23.34
CA ASP A 293 19.76 -6.85 24.19
C ASP A 293 19.37 -6.81 25.68
N GLY A 294 19.99 -7.68 26.48
CA GLY A 294 19.71 -7.81 27.91
C GLY A 294 18.34 -8.44 28.25
N VAL A 295 17.51 -8.80 27.25
CA VAL A 295 16.21 -9.45 27.43
C VAL A 295 16.19 -10.86 26.85
N SER A 296 16.69 -11.01 25.62
CA SER A 296 16.79 -12.33 24.95
C SER A 296 17.71 -13.25 25.73
N PRO A 297 17.29 -14.52 25.99
CA PRO A 297 17.99 -15.41 26.93
C PRO A 297 19.34 -15.89 26.43
N LYS A 298 19.57 -15.84 25.11
CA LYS A 298 20.83 -16.26 24.49
C LYS A 298 21.38 -15.19 23.56
N PRO A 299 22.64 -14.74 23.74
CA PRO A 299 23.29 -13.82 22.82
C PRO A 299 23.32 -14.40 21.39
N HIS A 300 23.21 -13.52 20.39
CA HIS A 300 23.30 -13.86 18.96
C HIS A 300 22.29 -14.90 18.47
N THR A 301 21.13 -15.05 19.14
CA THR A 301 20.12 -16.06 18.80
C THR A 301 18.77 -15.39 18.66
N TRP A 302 18.09 -15.63 17.54
CA TRP A 302 16.72 -15.18 17.32
C TRP A 302 15.75 -15.89 18.27
N GLU A 303 14.82 -15.13 18.84
CA GLU A 303 13.63 -15.65 19.51
C GLU A 303 12.45 -15.63 18.55
N SER A 304 11.52 -16.56 18.73
CA SER A 304 10.30 -16.59 17.92
C SER A 304 9.41 -15.39 18.22
N MET A 305 8.87 -14.76 17.19
CA MET A 305 7.86 -13.69 17.30
C MET A 305 6.60 -14.18 18.05
N GLU A 306 6.26 -15.47 17.97
CA GLU A 306 5.11 -16.07 18.67
C GLU A 306 5.16 -15.87 20.20
N ASP A 307 6.34 -15.83 20.79
CA ASP A 307 6.51 -15.62 22.23
C ASP A 307 6.18 -14.19 22.65
N TYR A 308 6.26 -13.26 21.71
CA TYR A 308 6.02 -11.84 21.94
C TYR A 308 4.57 -11.41 21.71
N TYR A 309 3.78 -12.10 20.89
CA TYR A 309 2.36 -11.77 20.69
C TYR A 309 1.54 -11.75 21.99
N LYS A 310 1.82 -12.63 22.95
CA LYS A 310 1.11 -12.66 24.23
C LYS A 310 1.14 -11.32 24.98
N ARG A 311 2.18 -10.51 24.75
CA ARG A 311 2.40 -9.23 25.47
C ARG A 311 2.26 -8.01 24.56
N TYR A 312 2.52 -8.19 23.27
CA TYR A 312 2.71 -7.07 22.35
C TYR A 312 1.82 -7.15 21.13
N ASP A 313 0.96 -8.16 21.00
CA ASP A 313 -0.04 -8.17 19.95
C ASP A 313 -0.87 -6.87 20.00
N HIS A 314 -1.15 -6.30 18.86
CA HIS A 314 -1.89 -5.05 18.81
C HIS A 314 -3.35 -5.26 19.25
N PRO A 315 -3.96 -4.38 20.05
CA PRO A 315 -5.34 -4.52 20.50
C PRO A 315 -6.33 -4.80 19.38
N LEU A 316 -6.16 -4.16 18.23
CA LEU A 316 -6.95 -4.43 17.03
C LEU A 316 -6.90 -5.91 16.62
N TRP A 317 -5.71 -6.53 16.60
CA TRP A 317 -5.56 -7.94 16.25
C TRP A 317 -6.11 -8.87 17.32
N VAL A 318 -5.92 -8.53 18.59
CA VAL A 318 -6.52 -9.29 19.72
C VAL A 318 -8.03 -9.35 19.58
N LYS A 319 -8.67 -8.21 19.26
CA LYS A 319 -10.12 -8.12 19.02
C LYS A 319 -10.51 -8.90 17.75
N PHE A 320 -9.81 -8.67 16.63
CA PHE A 320 -10.11 -9.28 15.34
C PHE A 320 -10.03 -10.81 15.37
N MET A 321 -9.05 -11.37 16.06
CA MET A 321 -8.95 -12.82 16.26
C MET A 321 -10.11 -13.39 17.08
N LYS A 322 -10.59 -12.67 18.11
CA LYS A 322 -11.76 -13.08 18.90
C LYS A 322 -13.06 -13.06 18.09
N GLU A 323 -13.20 -12.12 17.16
CA GLU A 323 -14.35 -11.97 16.28
C GLU A 323 -14.32 -12.94 15.09
N GLY A 324 -13.19 -13.58 14.83
CA GLY A 324 -12.91 -14.43 13.69
C GLY A 324 -12.31 -13.63 12.51
N VAL A 325 -11.09 -13.99 12.12
CA VAL A 325 -10.36 -13.31 11.03
C VAL A 325 -11.11 -13.49 9.72
N LYS A 326 -11.37 -12.39 9.03
CA LYS A 326 -12.09 -12.30 7.77
C LYS A 326 -11.20 -11.71 6.68
N GLY A 327 -11.47 -12.08 5.43
CA GLY A 327 -10.89 -11.43 4.26
C GLY A 327 -9.58 -12.01 3.76
N GLY A 328 -9.12 -11.47 2.62
CA GLY A 328 -7.89 -11.83 1.95
C GLY A 328 -6.62 -11.34 2.66
N HIS A 329 -5.47 -11.83 2.19
CA HIS A 329 -4.16 -11.50 2.75
C HIS A 329 -4.09 -11.65 4.28
N GLY A 330 -4.61 -12.78 4.80
CA GLY A 330 -4.59 -13.05 6.24
C GLY A 330 -5.43 -12.09 7.10
N GLY A 331 -6.37 -11.36 6.51
CA GLY A 331 -7.25 -10.41 7.20
C GLY A 331 -6.89 -8.93 7.01
N MET A 332 -5.72 -8.62 6.49
CA MET A 332 -5.25 -7.24 6.28
C MET A 332 -6.21 -6.42 5.40
N ASP A 333 -6.76 -7.03 4.34
CA ASP A 333 -7.71 -6.37 3.44
C ASP A 333 -9.00 -5.94 4.14
N TRP A 334 -9.50 -6.78 5.03
CA TRP A 334 -10.67 -6.44 5.85
C TRP A 334 -10.38 -5.22 6.74
N LEU A 335 -9.26 -5.24 7.44
CA LEU A 335 -8.91 -4.19 8.39
C LEU A 335 -8.68 -2.84 7.72
N VAL A 336 -7.98 -2.79 6.59
CA VAL A 336 -7.74 -1.52 5.87
C VAL A 336 -9.03 -0.95 5.28
N LEU A 337 -9.95 -1.80 4.78
CA LEU A 337 -11.26 -1.35 4.32
C LEU A 337 -12.14 -0.85 5.48
N ARG A 338 -12.12 -1.55 6.62
CA ARG A 338 -12.84 -1.10 7.84
C ARG A 338 -12.34 0.25 8.32
N ALA A 339 -11.03 0.48 8.30
CA ALA A 339 -10.43 1.76 8.66
C ALA A 339 -10.97 2.91 7.78
N PHE A 340 -11.08 2.68 6.48
CA PHE A 340 -11.66 3.65 5.57
C PHE A 340 -13.15 3.88 5.82
N VAL A 341 -13.93 2.80 5.94
CA VAL A 341 -15.38 2.88 6.20
C VAL A 341 -15.67 3.62 7.50
N GLU A 342 -14.91 3.35 8.56
CA GLU A 342 -15.05 4.06 9.84
C GLU A 342 -14.76 5.56 9.70
N ALA A 343 -13.68 5.94 9.01
CA ALA A 343 -13.33 7.33 8.78
C ALA A 343 -14.45 8.10 8.01
N VAL A 344 -15.03 7.45 6.98
CA VAL A 344 -16.17 8.03 6.25
C VAL A 344 -17.41 8.18 7.15
N ALA A 345 -17.74 7.15 7.94
CA ALA A 345 -18.91 7.16 8.82
C ALA A 345 -18.81 8.22 9.91
N GLN A 346 -17.60 8.48 10.42
CA GLN A 346 -17.34 9.44 11.48
C GLN A 346 -17.02 10.85 10.97
N GLY A 347 -16.77 11.01 9.67
CA GLY A 347 -16.37 12.30 9.09
C GLY A 347 -14.97 12.73 9.50
N THR A 348 -14.04 11.80 9.72
CA THR A 348 -12.70 12.03 10.24
C THR A 348 -11.61 11.84 9.18
N GLN A 349 -10.36 12.19 9.51
CA GLN A 349 -9.20 11.82 8.70
C GLN A 349 -8.99 10.32 8.70
N THR A 350 -8.32 9.82 7.66
CA THR A 350 -7.99 8.41 7.48
C THR A 350 -6.65 8.07 8.14
N PRO A 351 -6.44 6.82 8.63
CA PRO A 351 -5.19 6.41 9.28
C PRO A 351 -3.94 6.46 8.41
N ILE A 352 -4.12 6.22 7.11
CA ILE A 352 -3.10 6.44 6.08
C ILE A 352 -3.62 7.58 5.22
N ASP A 353 -3.08 8.77 5.42
CA ASP A 353 -3.61 9.99 4.81
C ASP A 353 -2.92 10.34 3.49
N VAL A 354 -3.33 11.46 2.89
CA VAL A 354 -2.81 11.93 1.60
C VAL A 354 -1.31 12.22 1.65
N TYR A 355 -0.76 12.65 2.77
CA TYR A 355 0.67 12.91 2.90
C TYR A 355 1.47 11.60 2.93
N ASP A 356 0.94 10.56 3.58
CA ASP A 356 1.51 9.22 3.55
C ASP A 356 1.47 8.68 2.12
N ALA A 357 0.31 8.76 1.46
CA ALA A 357 0.14 8.33 0.07
C ALA A 357 1.14 9.02 -0.87
N ALA A 358 1.25 10.35 -0.80
CA ALA A 358 2.16 11.13 -1.66
C ALA A 358 3.62 10.79 -1.37
N ALA A 359 4.04 10.74 -0.10
CA ALA A 359 5.42 10.46 0.27
C ALA A 359 5.85 9.03 -0.14
N TRP A 360 5.00 8.02 0.10
CA TRP A 360 5.36 6.64 -0.22
C TRP A 360 5.33 6.38 -1.73
N MET A 361 4.33 6.86 -2.45
CA MET A 361 4.25 6.71 -3.91
C MET A 361 5.35 7.50 -4.65
N SER A 362 5.87 8.59 -4.08
CA SER A 362 6.94 9.38 -4.72
C SER A 362 8.24 8.61 -4.91
N ILE A 363 8.47 7.56 -4.09
CA ILE A 363 9.67 6.72 -4.20
C ILE A 363 9.77 6.10 -5.59
N THR A 364 8.65 5.73 -6.21
CA THR A 364 8.64 5.21 -7.58
C THR A 364 9.34 6.17 -8.55
N THR A 365 8.91 7.42 -8.61
CA THR A 365 9.49 8.41 -9.52
C THR A 365 10.91 8.82 -9.14
N LEU A 366 11.16 9.02 -7.83
CA LEU A 366 12.46 9.44 -7.35
C LEU A 366 13.53 8.35 -7.51
N SER A 367 13.15 7.08 -7.38
CA SER A 367 14.08 5.98 -7.68
C SER A 367 14.45 5.93 -9.16
N GLU A 368 13.49 6.22 -10.07
CA GLU A 368 13.77 6.39 -11.51
C GLU A 368 14.73 7.54 -11.77
N ASP A 369 14.49 8.69 -11.15
CA ASP A 369 15.37 9.86 -11.29
C ASP A 369 16.79 9.53 -10.84
N SER A 370 16.96 8.89 -9.68
CA SER A 370 18.27 8.48 -9.19
C SER A 370 18.99 7.53 -10.17
N ILE A 371 18.31 6.49 -10.65
CA ILE A 371 18.86 5.52 -11.60
C ILE A 371 19.27 6.21 -12.91
N ASN A 372 18.41 7.07 -13.45
CA ASN A 372 18.65 7.79 -14.70
C ASN A 372 19.80 8.79 -14.58
N LEU A 373 20.08 9.29 -13.38
CA LEU A 373 21.23 10.13 -13.06
C LEU A 373 22.50 9.33 -12.69
N GLY A 374 22.54 8.04 -12.99
CA GLY A 374 23.67 7.18 -12.69
C GLY A 374 23.78 6.77 -11.22
N SER A 375 22.66 6.56 -10.57
CA SER A 375 22.55 6.28 -9.13
C SER A 375 23.01 7.46 -8.23
N ALA A 376 22.73 8.67 -8.68
CA ALA A 376 23.01 9.87 -7.90
C ALA A 376 21.96 10.09 -6.81
N PRO A 377 22.32 10.74 -5.68
CA PRO A 377 21.36 11.13 -4.68
C PRO A 377 20.31 12.12 -5.24
N VAL A 378 19.03 11.89 -4.90
CA VAL A 378 17.92 12.80 -5.20
C VAL A 378 17.21 13.19 -3.93
N ALA A 379 16.73 14.44 -3.86
CA ALA A 379 15.97 14.94 -2.72
C ALA A 379 14.52 14.41 -2.75
N ILE A 380 13.98 14.06 -1.58
CA ILE A 380 12.57 13.72 -1.41
C ILE A 380 11.82 14.98 -0.98
N PRO A 381 10.78 15.42 -1.73
CA PRO A 381 9.98 16.58 -1.38
C PRO A 381 9.30 16.43 -0.01
N ASP A 382 9.14 17.55 0.68
CA ASP A 382 8.27 17.61 1.86
C ASP A 382 6.84 17.91 1.45
N PHE A 383 6.06 16.85 1.23
CA PHE A 383 4.64 16.96 0.86
C PHE A 383 3.77 17.57 1.95
N THR A 384 4.28 17.64 3.17
CA THR A 384 3.55 18.24 4.30
C THR A 384 3.78 19.76 4.42
N SER A 385 4.69 20.34 3.62
CA SER A 385 5.07 21.76 3.70
C SER A 385 5.44 22.18 5.11
N GLY A 386 6.23 21.37 5.82
CA GLY A 386 6.70 21.61 7.19
C GLY A 386 5.78 21.07 8.28
N LYS A 387 4.55 20.68 7.97
CA LYS A 387 3.60 20.15 8.98
C LYS A 387 4.07 18.83 9.61
N TRP A 388 5.01 18.10 9.00
CA TRP A 388 5.57 16.87 9.58
C TRP A 388 6.21 17.10 10.95
N PHE A 389 6.74 18.28 11.19
CA PHE A 389 7.43 18.61 12.44
C PHE A 389 6.44 18.74 13.61
N GLN A 390 5.28 19.33 13.37
CA GLN A 390 4.22 19.45 14.35
C GLN A 390 2.85 19.29 13.66
N ARG A 391 2.35 18.07 13.68
CA ARG A 391 1.03 17.77 13.14
C ARG A 391 -0.05 17.84 14.19
N GLU A 392 -1.28 18.12 13.73
CA GLU A 392 -2.46 17.90 14.57
C GLU A 392 -2.47 16.45 15.09
N PRO A 393 -2.91 16.22 16.33
CA PRO A 393 -3.03 14.88 16.88
C PRO A 393 -3.84 13.98 15.95
N PRO A 394 -3.44 12.72 15.77
CA PRO A 394 -4.21 11.77 14.98
C PRO A 394 -5.58 11.52 15.61
N VAL A 395 -6.56 11.17 14.76
CA VAL A 395 -7.87 10.73 15.26
C VAL A 395 -7.68 9.41 16.00
N ARG A 396 -8.09 9.38 17.26
CA ARG A 396 -8.06 8.17 18.06
C ARG A 396 -9.20 7.24 17.67
N SER A 397 -8.88 6.05 17.20
CA SER A 397 -9.85 5.03 16.78
C SER A 397 -9.30 3.62 16.90
N ALA A 398 -10.18 2.63 16.78
CA ALA A 398 -9.78 1.22 16.79
C ALA A 398 -8.88 0.83 15.61
N TYR A 399 -8.95 1.57 14.50
CA TYR A 399 -8.16 1.32 13.29
C TYR A 399 -7.03 2.33 13.09
N SER A 400 -6.80 3.24 14.04
CA SER A 400 -5.68 4.18 13.98
C SER A 400 -4.34 3.44 14.01
N LEU A 401 -3.37 3.93 13.25
CA LEU A 401 -1.98 3.45 13.26
C LEU A 401 -1.07 4.35 14.11
N ASP A 402 -1.56 5.49 14.54
CA ASP A 402 -0.79 6.49 15.30
C ASP A 402 -1.28 6.59 16.75
N ASP A 403 -2.60 6.62 16.97
CA ASP A 403 -3.22 6.62 18.30
C ASP A 403 -4.50 5.77 18.27
N TRP A 404 -4.46 4.60 18.85
CA TRP A 404 -5.56 3.64 18.87
C TRP A 404 -6.23 3.51 20.23
N ILE A 405 -7.48 3.06 20.21
CA ILE A 405 -8.24 2.66 21.40
C ILE A 405 -8.37 1.14 21.45
N ASP A 406 -8.38 0.59 22.65
CA ASP A 406 -8.59 -0.84 22.89
C ASP A 406 -10.04 -1.27 22.56
#